data_478d8148b602c7d1911eb2a115e94359
#
_entry.id   478d8148b602c7d1911eb2a115e94359
#
_cell.length_a   1.000
_cell.length_b   1.000
_cell.length_c   1.000
_cell.angle_alpha   90.00
_cell.angle_beta   90.00
_cell.angle_gamma   90.00
#
_symmetry.space_group_name_H-M   'P 1'
#
loop_
_entity.id
_entity.type
_entity.pdbx_description
1 polymer ?
#
loop_
_entity_poly.entity_id
_entity_poly.type
_entity_poly.pdbx_seq_one_letter_code
_entity_poly.pdbx_strand_id
1 'polypeptide(L)'
;MKKNLLSGNTISLVTCGVLLSSSLAFGADSINSAFKEGKASGSLALYGEHHDFKDGDANTGFGNGNATVGFETGSFYGFTAKAEFKGNLDLGEVDKGNRDDSFANNTLMTEAYIKYTMDGLAVSAGRQAIDLEWMGDYHESVVAAITAIPDTTVVLGYSQRKAESGIDVSE
;
A
#
# COMPACT_ATOMS: atom_id res chain seq x y z
N MET A 1 39.18 -22.11 -10.23
CA MET A 1 38.79 -20.94 -9.47
C MET A 1 37.33 -21.09 -9.06
N LYS A 2 37.07 -21.36 -7.78
CA LYS A 2 35.70 -21.47 -7.26
C LYS A 2 35.24 -20.04 -6.88
N LYS A 3 34.21 -19.53 -7.53
CA LYS A 3 33.55 -18.33 -7.11
C LYS A 3 32.73 -18.62 -5.85
N ASN A 4 33.18 -18.11 -4.71
CA ASN A 4 32.34 -18.09 -3.50
C ASN A 4 31.26 -17.04 -3.70
N LEU A 5 30.00 -17.48 -3.71
CA LEU A 5 28.87 -16.59 -3.61
C LEU A 5 28.92 -15.90 -2.24
N LEU A 6 28.88 -14.60 -2.26
CA LEU A 6 28.80 -13.73 -1.10
C LEU A 6 27.48 -14.01 -0.37
N SER A 7 27.60 -14.45 0.88
CA SER A 7 26.47 -14.50 1.81
C SER A 7 26.38 -13.15 2.49
N GLY A 8 25.58 -12.24 1.93
CA GLY A 8 25.14 -11.05 2.63
C GLY A 8 24.01 -11.43 3.57
N ASN A 9 24.14 -11.16 4.87
CA ASN A 9 23.04 -11.32 5.82
C ASN A 9 22.12 -10.10 5.70
N THR A 10 21.03 -10.26 4.96
CA THR A 10 19.95 -9.29 4.95
C THR A 10 18.94 -9.67 6.03
N ILE A 11 18.80 -8.85 7.06
CA ILE A 11 17.74 -9.01 8.06
C ILE A 11 16.61 -8.07 7.67
N SER A 12 15.57 -8.62 7.07
CA SER A 12 14.35 -7.90 6.75
C SER A 12 13.24 -8.37 7.70
N LEU A 13 12.73 -7.45 8.52
CA LEU A 13 11.55 -7.69 9.34
C LEU A 13 10.36 -6.95 8.73
N VAL A 14 9.60 -7.62 7.90
CA VAL A 14 8.35 -7.09 7.34
C VAL A 14 7.19 -7.69 8.13
N THR A 15 6.52 -6.86 8.93
CA THR A 15 5.26 -7.24 9.54
C THR A 15 4.13 -6.57 8.75
N CYS A 16 3.59 -7.29 7.78
CA CYS A 16 2.44 -6.84 7.02
C CYS A 16 1.17 -7.40 7.65
N GLY A 17 0.42 -6.57 8.35
CA GLY A 17 -0.90 -6.93 8.87
C GLY A 17 -1.99 -6.49 7.88
N VAL A 18 -2.43 -7.39 6.99
CA VAL A 18 -3.61 -7.14 6.18
C VAL A 18 -4.83 -7.64 6.94
N LEU A 19 -5.64 -6.73 7.46
CA LEU A 19 -6.95 -7.04 8.01
C LEU A 19 -8.00 -6.97 6.91
N LEU A 20 -8.25 -8.09 6.25
CA LEU A 20 -9.42 -8.27 5.40
C LEU A 20 -10.65 -8.51 6.30
N SER A 21 -11.36 -7.46 6.66
CA SER A 21 -12.65 -7.59 7.32
C SER A 21 -13.77 -7.42 6.28
N SER A 22 -14.30 -8.54 5.78
CA SER A 22 -15.57 -8.56 5.08
C SER A 22 -16.70 -8.46 6.11
N SER A 23 -17.19 -7.26 6.38
CA SER A 23 -18.45 -7.08 7.07
C SER A 23 -19.55 -6.91 6.02
N LEU A 24 -20.57 -7.78 6.07
CA LEU A 24 -21.87 -7.51 5.47
C LEU A 24 -22.45 -6.31 6.22
N ALA A 25 -22.20 -5.12 5.76
CA ALA A 25 -22.74 -3.91 6.34
C ALA A 25 -24.15 -3.69 5.77
N PHE A 26 -25.16 -3.76 6.62
CA PHE A 26 -26.42 -3.08 6.34
C PHE A 26 -26.06 -1.60 6.15
N GLY A 27 -26.54 -0.99 5.06
CA GLY A 27 -26.17 0.39 4.74
C GLY A 27 -26.57 1.35 5.86
N ALA A 28 -25.68 2.28 6.18
CA ALA A 28 -25.93 3.31 7.17
C ALA A 28 -27.11 4.21 6.75
N ASP A 29 -27.96 4.59 7.70
CA ASP A 29 -29.17 5.43 7.46
C ASP A 29 -28.82 6.89 7.18
N SER A 30 -27.60 7.31 7.45
CA SER A 30 -27.10 8.67 7.25
C SER A 30 -25.60 8.69 7.00
N ILE A 31 -25.12 9.79 6.41
CA ILE A 31 -23.68 10.02 6.27
C ILE A 31 -22.97 9.98 7.63
N ASN A 32 -23.58 10.56 8.66
CA ASN A 32 -23.02 10.55 10.01
C ASN A 32 -22.90 9.12 10.58
N SER A 33 -23.88 8.26 10.32
CA SER A 33 -23.81 6.84 10.68
C SER A 33 -22.70 6.12 9.91
N ALA A 34 -22.54 6.39 8.61
CA ALA A 34 -21.46 5.82 7.81
C ALA A 34 -20.08 6.18 8.37
N PHE A 35 -19.86 7.41 8.84
CA PHE A 35 -18.62 7.79 9.50
C PHE A 35 -18.43 7.07 10.85
N LYS A 36 -19.50 6.91 11.64
CA LYS A 36 -19.42 6.19 12.93
C LYS A 36 -19.15 4.69 12.76
N GLU A 37 -19.65 4.10 11.71
CA GLU A 37 -19.45 2.69 11.36
C GLU A 37 -18.13 2.46 10.60
N GLY A 38 -17.43 3.53 10.27
CA GLY A 38 -16.15 3.50 9.58
C GLY A 38 -15.06 2.84 10.43
N LYS A 39 -13.99 2.42 9.74
CA LYS A 39 -12.86 1.73 10.32
C LYS A 39 -11.59 2.54 10.12
N ALA A 40 -10.89 2.78 11.22
CA ALA A 40 -9.52 3.28 11.18
C ALA A 40 -8.54 2.12 11.01
N SER A 41 -7.49 2.35 10.25
CA SER A 41 -6.37 1.44 10.06
C SER A 41 -5.05 2.17 10.31
N GLY A 42 -4.00 1.42 10.61
CA GLY A 42 -2.68 1.99 10.74
C GLY A 42 -1.62 0.92 10.91
N SER A 43 -0.39 1.26 10.52
CA SER A 43 0.76 0.39 10.68
C SER A 43 2.01 1.21 10.97
N LEU A 44 2.97 0.56 11.60
CA LEU A 44 4.34 1.05 11.77
C LEU A 44 5.27 -0.02 11.22
N ALA A 45 6.24 0.39 10.40
CA ALA A 45 7.26 -0.50 9.89
C ALA A 45 8.64 0.12 10.07
N LEU A 46 9.62 -0.73 10.35
CA LEU A 46 11.03 -0.37 10.39
C LEU A 46 11.77 -1.26 9.42
N TYR A 47 12.62 -0.66 8.62
CA TYR A 47 13.49 -1.34 7.69
C TYR A 47 14.93 -0.92 7.92
N GLY A 48 15.86 -1.84 7.75
CA GLY A 48 17.28 -1.55 7.78
C GLY A 48 18.02 -2.58 6.95
N GLU A 49 19.00 -2.10 6.21
CA GLU A 49 19.94 -2.94 5.48
C GLU A 49 21.37 -2.49 5.72
N HIS A 50 22.28 -3.44 5.63
CA HIS A 50 23.70 -3.21 5.72
C HIS A 50 24.43 -4.22 4.81
N HIS A 51 25.32 -3.73 3.97
CA HIS A 51 26.12 -4.53 3.06
C HIS A 51 27.59 -4.34 3.37
N ASP A 52 28.24 -5.46 3.72
CA ASP A 52 29.71 -5.52 3.90
C ASP A 52 30.39 -6.00 2.63
N PHE A 53 31.26 -5.17 2.07
CA PHE A 53 32.06 -5.50 0.91
C PHE A 53 33.49 -5.88 1.37
N LYS A 54 33.98 -7.05 0.91
CA LYS A 54 35.28 -7.60 1.34
C LYS A 54 36.47 -7.18 0.47
N ASP A 55 36.21 -6.62 -0.70
CA ASP A 55 37.23 -6.34 -1.72
C ASP A 55 37.72 -4.88 -1.71
N GLY A 56 37.52 -4.17 -0.60
CA GLY A 56 37.97 -2.79 -0.41
C GLY A 56 36.97 -1.72 -0.81
N ASP A 57 35.80 -2.10 -1.26
CA ASP A 57 34.70 -1.17 -1.48
C ASP A 57 34.12 -0.71 -0.13
N ALA A 58 33.57 0.49 -0.10
CA ALA A 58 32.95 1.04 1.11
C ALA A 58 31.66 0.26 1.44
N ASN A 59 31.45 -0.02 2.71
CA ASN A 59 30.20 -0.63 3.18
C ASN A 59 29.04 0.33 2.93
N THR A 60 27.89 -0.22 2.61
CA THR A 60 26.66 0.54 2.39
C THR A 60 25.55 0.10 3.34
N GLY A 61 24.59 0.95 3.55
CA GLY A 61 23.41 0.62 4.35
C GLY A 61 22.62 1.86 4.73
N PHE A 62 21.35 1.65 5.01
CA PHE A 62 20.47 2.69 5.51
C PHE A 62 19.36 2.12 6.39
N GLY A 63 18.70 2.99 7.14
CA GLY A 63 17.50 2.67 7.90
C GLY A 63 16.34 3.57 7.51
N ASN A 64 15.14 3.00 7.48
CA ASN A 64 13.91 3.71 7.23
C ASN A 64 12.80 3.25 8.18
N GLY A 65 12.03 4.22 8.68
CA GLY A 65 10.79 3.96 9.39
C GLY A 65 9.62 4.47 8.58
N ASN A 66 8.48 3.80 8.61
CA ASN A 66 7.27 4.37 8.07
C ASN A 66 6.05 4.13 8.96
N ALA A 67 5.12 5.07 8.86
CA ALA A 67 3.84 5.01 9.54
C ALA A 67 2.73 5.21 8.52
N THR A 68 1.70 4.38 8.60
CA THR A 68 0.50 4.50 7.79
C THR A 68 -0.69 4.78 8.68
N VAL A 69 -1.59 5.64 8.26
CA VAL A 69 -2.87 5.90 8.91
C VAL A 69 -3.95 6.02 7.85
N GLY A 70 -5.05 5.31 8.03
CA GLY A 70 -6.15 5.27 7.09
C GLY A 70 -7.51 5.26 7.79
N PHE A 71 -8.53 5.61 7.03
CA PHE A 71 -9.92 5.52 7.45
C PHE A 71 -10.80 5.16 6.25
N GLU A 72 -11.69 4.19 6.42
CA GLU A 72 -12.72 3.80 5.46
C GLU A 72 -14.08 3.94 6.11
N THR A 73 -15.02 4.63 5.45
CA THR A 73 -16.40 4.80 5.95
C THR A 73 -17.16 3.48 5.92
N GLY A 74 -18.19 3.36 6.74
CA GLY A 74 -19.26 2.40 6.51
C GLY A 74 -19.99 2.68 5.19
N SER A 75 -20.81 1.73 4.75
CA SER A 75 -21.59 1.87 3.50
C SER A 75 -22.78 2.79 3.68
N PHE A 76 -22.95 3.77 2.80
CA PHE A 76 -24.11 4.64 2.71
C PHE A 76 -24.73 4.51 1.31
N TYR A 77 -25.89 3.86 1.21
CA TYR A 77 -26.54 3.51 -0.06
C TYR A 77 -25.59 2.81 -1.08
N GLY A 78 -24.75 1.91 -0.58
CA GLY A 78 -23.74 1.21 -1.39
C GLY A 78 -22.45 1.96 -1.60
N PHE A 79 -22.34 3.22 -1.19
CA PHE A 79 -21.10 3.99 -1.29
C PHE A 79 -20.23 3.85 -0.05
N THR A 80 -18.94 3.67 -0.23
CA THR A 80 -17.89 3.80 0.78
C THR A 80 -16.81 4.75 0.27
N ALA A 81 -16.10 5.42 1.17
CA ALA A 81 -14.94 6.25 0.86
C ALA A 81 -13.78 5.87 1.75
N LYS A 82 -12.57 5.84 1.20
CA LYS A 82 -11.33 5.60 1.94
C LYS A 82 -10.33 6.71 1.69
N ALA A 83 -9.59 7.07 2.74
CA ALA A 83 -8.38 7.87 2.67
C ALA A 83 -7.29 7.22 3.52
N GLU A 84 -6.07 7.13 2.99
CA GLU A 84 -4.91 6.59 3.69
C GLU A 84 -3.65 7.40 3.34
N PHE A 85 -2.84 7.64 4.35
CA PHE A 85 -1.58 8.36 4.24
C PHE A 85 -0.47 7.50 4.81
N LYS A 86 0.69 7.54 4.15
CA LYS A 86 1.93 6.92 4.60
C LYS A 86 3.03 7.96 4.66
N GLY A 87 3.76 8.00 5.76
CA GLY A 87 4.91 8.86 5.96
C GLY A 87 6.17 8.05 6.18
N ASN A 88 7.30 8.54 5.66
CA ASN A 88 8.63 7.97 5.85
C ASN A 88 9.42 8.79 6.87
N LEU A 89 10.22 8.10 7.67
CA LEU A 89 11.20 8.65 8.58
C LEU A 89 12.58 8.08 8.25
N ASP A 90 13.52 8.97 7.95
CA ASP A 90 14.92 8.62 7.81
C ASP A 90 15.53 8.25 9.16
N LEU A 91 16.08 7.07 9.28
CA LEU A 91 16.77 6.59 10.47
C LEU A 91 18.31 6.62 10.36
N GLY A 92 18.82 7.10 9.20
CA GLY A 92 20.23 7.30 8.93
C GLY A 92 20.79 6.39 7.85
N GLU A 93 22.00 6.73 7.42
CA GLU A 93 22.77 6.04 6.39
C GLU A 93 24.15 5.71 6.93
N VAL A 94 24.79 4.65 6.43
CA VAL A 94 26.17 4.29 6.75
C VAL A 94 27.12 5.31 6.14
N ASP A 95 26.86 5.69 4.87
CA ASP A 95 27.56 6.75 4.18
C ASP A 95 26.56 7.54 3.33
N LYS A 96 26.85 8.83 3.13
CA LYS A 96 25.95 9.72 2.41
C LYS A 96 25.71 9.26 0.97
N GLY A 97 24.43 9.11 0.61
CA GLY A 97 24.00 8.64 -0.71
C GLY A 97 23.81 7.11 -0.79
N ASN A 98 23.89 6.39 0.33
CA ASN A 98 23.55 4.97 0.36
C ASN A 98 22.05 4.74 0.23
N ARG A 99 21.25 5.74 0.56
CA ARG A 99 19.80 5.68 0.44
C ARG A 99 19.41 5.86 -1.02
N ASP A 100 18.51 5.01 -1.50
CA ASP A 100 17.95 5.12 -2.84
C ASP A 100 17.09 6.39 -3.00
N ASP A 101 17.13 7.04 -4.17
CA ASP A 101 16.35 8.22 -4.52
C ASP A 101 14.81 7.96 -4.49
N SER A 102 14.39 6.70 -4.46
CA SER A 102 12.99 6.30 -4.26
C SER A 102 12.37 6.79 -2.95
N PHE A 103 13.18 7.23 -1.98
CA PHE A 103 12.74 7.86 -0.73
C PHE A 103 12.52 9.38 -0.84
N ALA A 104 12.36 9.91 -2.04
CA ALA A 104 12.21 11.34 -2.28
C ALA A 104 11.01 11.97 -1.57
N ASN A 105 9.93 11.22 -1.37
CA ASN A 105 8.70 11.69 -0.74
C ASN A 105 8.62 11.27 0.73
N ASN A 106 8.61 12.24 1.64
CA ASN A 106 8.45 11.97 3.07
C ASN A 106 7.02 11.57 3.45
N THR A 107 6.04 11.92 2.63
CA THR A 107 4.62 11.60 2.87
C THR A 107 3.88 11.45 1.55
N LEU A 108 3.06 10.41 1.46
CA LEU A 108 2.21 10.13 0.32
C LEU A 108 0.79 9.79 0.78
N MET A 109 -0.20 10.30 0.07
CA MET A 109 -1.56 9.78 0.18
C MET A 109 -1.63 8.49 -0.68
N THR A 110 -1.58 7.35 -0.02
CA THR A 110 -1.56 6.04 -0.68
C THR A 110 -2.90 5.66 -1.25
N GLU A 111 -3.99 5.97 -0.54
CA GLU A 111 -5.34 5.72 -1.03
C GLU A 111 -6.23 6.95 -0.83
N ALA A 112 -7.05 7.25 -1.82
CA ALA A 112 -8.15 8.22 -1.78
C ALA A 112 -9.16 7.86 -2.86
N TYR A 113 -10.16 7.07 -2.51
CA TYR A 113 -11.15 6.60 -3.47
C TYR A 113 -12.57 6.59 -2.91
N ILE A 114 -13.52 6.55 -3.84
CA ILE A 114 -14.91 6.24 -3.57
C ILE A 114 -15.23 4.92 -4.27
N LYS A 115 -15.91 4.01 -3.57
CA LYS A 115 -16.38 2.73 -4.07
C LYS A 115 -17.90 2.67 -3.97
N TYR A 116 -18.54 2.21 -5.02
CA TYR A 116 -19.96 1.85 -5.06
C TYR A 116 -20.08 0.34 -5.21
N THR A 117 -20.90 -0.27 -4.37
CA THR A 117 -21.15 -1.71 -4.41
C THR A 117 -22.65 -1.96 -4.46
N MET A 118 -23.06 -2.77 -5.39
CA MET A 118 -24.42 -3.31 -5.50
C MET A 118 -24.33 -4.80 -5.80
N ASP A 119 -25.46 -5.50 -5.80
CA ASP A 119 -25.47 -6.95 -6.03
C ASP A 119 -24.74 -7.32 -7.35
N GLY A 120 -23.68 -8.09 -7.22
CA GLY A 120 -22.87 -8.57 -8.33
C GLY A 120 -22.00 -7.52 -9.06
N LEU A 121 -21.92 -6.27 -8.57
CA LEU A 121 -21.10 -5.22 -9.14
C LEU A 121 -20.42 -4.38 -8.04
N ALA A 122 -19.13 -4.12 -8.20
CA ALA A 122 -18.41 -3.10 -7.45
C ALA A 122 -17.65 -2.18 -8.40
N VAL A 123 -17.74 -0.87 -8.22
CA VAL A 123 -16.99 0.12 -9.00
C VAL A 123 -16.28 1.04 -8.03
N SER A 124 -14.98 1.24 -8.21
CA SER A 124 -14.18 2.17 -7.44
C SER A 124 -13.48 3.17 -8.35
N ALA A 125 -13.32 4.40 -7.86
CA ALA A 125 -12.65 5.48 -8.58
C ALA A 125 -11.81 6.33 -7.62
N GLY A 126 -10.59 6.63 -8.01
CA GLY A 126 -9.62 7.39 -7.25
C GLY A 126 -8.28 6.66 -7.13
N ARG A 127 -7.46 7.08 -6.16
CA ARG A 127 -6.21 6.41 -5.84
C ARG A 127 -6.52 5.20 -4.94
N GLN A 128 -6.14 4.03 -5.38
CA GLN A 128 -6.46 2.77 -4.71
C GLN A 128 -5.37 1.73 -4.93
N ALA A 129 -5.17 0.86 -3.94
CA ALA A 129 -4.34 -0.33 -4.08
C ALA A 129 -5.00 -1.30 -5.07
N ILE A 130 -4.22 -1.80 -6.02
CA ILE A 130 -4.62 -2.84 -6.96
C ILE A 130 -3.67 -4.01 -6.79
N ASP A 131 -4.23 -5.20 -6.63
CA ASP A 131 -3.48 -6.44 -6.48
C ASP A 131 -3.93 -7.42 -7.57
N LEU A 132 -3.46 -7.18 -8.77
CA LEU A 132 -3.62 -8.06 -9.93
C LEU A 132 -2.23 -8.49 -10.40
N GLU A 133 -2.13 -9.67 -11.01
CA GLU A 133 -0.86 -10.27 -11.43
C GLU A 133 0.03 -9.32 -12.26
N TRP A 134 -0.57 -8.47 -13.08
CA TRP A 134 0.13 -7.49 -13.94
C TRP A 134 -0.08 -6.03 -13.55
N MET A 135 -0.84 -5.75 -12.50
CA MET A 135 -1.13 -4.41 -12.02
C MET A 135 -1.13 -4.41 -10.50
N GLY A 136 0.02 -4.11 -9.93
CA GLY A 136 0.23 -4.00 -8.48
C GLY A 136 0.45 -2.56 -8.04
N ASP A 137 0.54 -2.35 -6.72
CA ASP A 137 0.72 -1.05 -6.06
C ASP A 137 -0.51 -0.13 -6.13
N TYR A 138 -0.28 1.18 -6.01
CA TYR A 138 -1.34 2.19 -5.93
C TYR A 138 -1.53 2.88 -7.27
N HIS A 139 -2.78 2.93 -7.73
CA HIS A 139 -3.13 3.52 -9.01
C HIS A 139 -4.19 4.60 -8.86
N GLU A 140 -4.02 5.72 -9.55
CA GLU A 140 -5.12 6.63 -9.87
C GLU A 140 -5.92 5.99 -11.01
N SER A 141 -7.06 5.42 -10.66
CA SER A 141 -7.73 4.47 -11.53
C SER A 141 -9.24 4.45 -11.34
N VAL A 142 -9.91 3.86 -12.31
CA VAL A 142 -11.29 3.38 -12.18
C VAL A 142 -11.26 1.87 -12.39
N VAL A 143 -11.81 1.13 -11.42
CA VAL A 143 -11.87 -0.33 -11.45
C VAL A 143 -13.30 -0.79 -11.26
N ALA A 144 -13.74 -1.72 -12.08
CA ALA A 144 -15.03 -2.40 -11.95
C ALA A 144 -14.82 -3.90 -11.78
N ALA A 145 -15.45 -4.50 -10.79
CA ALA A 145 -15.49 -5.93 -10.56
C ALA A 145 -16.93 -6.43 -10.69
N ILE A 146 -17.14 -7.43 -11.54
CA ILE A 146 -18.44 -8.04 -11.81
C ILE A 146 -18.40 -9.48 -11.31
N THR A 147 -19.26 -9.81 -10.36
CA THR A 147 -19.41 -11.13 -9.74
C THR A 147 -20.79 -11.75 -9.96
N ALA A 148 -21.61 -11.14 -10.83
CA ALA A 148 -22.96 -11.61 -11.16
C ALA A 148 -22.96 -12.95 -11.93
N ILE A 149 -21.82 -13.37 -12.47
CA ILE A 149 -21.67 -14.64 -13.18
C ILE A 149 -21.21 -15.70 -12.19
N PRO A 150 -21.93 -16.82 -12.04
CA PRO A 150 -21.51 -17.89 -11.10
C PRO A 150 -20.05 -18.32 -11.33
N ASP A 151 -19.31 -18.50 -10.23
CA ASP A 151 -17.92 -18.97 -10.21
C ASP A 151 -16.94 -18.12 -11.05
N THR A 152 -17.34 -16.88 -11.40
CA THR A 152 -16.55 -16.01 -12.28
C THR A 152 -16.49 -14.58 -11.71
N THR A 153 -15.29 -14.02 -11.65
CA THR A 153 -15.09 -12.59 -11.41
C THR A 153 -14.43 -11.96 -12.63
N VAL A 154 -15.10 -10.98 -13.21
CA VAL A 154 -14.54 -10.16 -14.30
C VAL A 154 -14.09 -8.84 -13.71
N VAL A 155 -12.82 -8.48 -13.90
CA VAL A 155 -12.26 -7.21 -13.46
C VAL A 155 -11.86 -6.38 -14.68
N LEU A 156 -12.35 -5.15 -14.73
CA LEU A 156 -12.02 -4.15 -15.74
C LEU A 156 -11.42 -2.95 -15.03
N GLY A 157 -10.29 -2.45 -15.53
CA GLY A 157 -9.60 -1.33 -14.92
C GLY A 157 -8.99 -0.39 -15.96
N TYR A 158 -9.00 0.90 -15.63
CA TYR A 158 -8.25 1.94 -16.32
C TYR A 158 -7.39 2.66 -15.31
N SER A 159 -6.08 2.73 -15.54
CA SER A 159 -5.13 3.45 -14.71
C SER A 159 -4.52 4.61 -15.48
N GLN A 160 -4.45 5.76 -14.83
CA GLN A 160 -3.83 6.96 -15.38
C GLN A 160 -2.42 7.19 -14.81
N ARG A 161 -2.20 6.84 -13.53
CA ARG A 161 -0.95 7.06 -12.82
C ARG A 161 -0.70 5.93 -11.82
N LYS A 162 0.56 5.61 -11.61
CA LYS A 162 1.00 4.63 -10.60
C LYS A 162 1.83 5.35 -9.53
N ALA A 163 1.65 4.94 -8.27
CA ALA A 163 2.52 5.27 -7.16
C ALA A 163 2.99 3.97 -6.50
N GLU A 164 4.25 3.90 -6.12
CA GLU A 164 4.82 2.76 -5.44
C GLU A 164 4.90 3.04 -3.94
N SER A 165 4.59 2.03 -3.13
CA SER A 165 4.66 2.14 -1.69
C SER A 165 5.03 0.79 -1.08
N GLY A 166 6.29 0.64 -0.74
CA GLY A 166 6.83 -0.51 -0.03
C GLY A 166 7.50 -0.08 1.27
N ILE A 167 8.80 -0.26 1.34
CA ILE A 167 9.65 0.27 2.42
C ILE A 167 9.87 1.78 2.28
N ASP A 168 9.60 2.30 1.11
CA ASP A 168 9.66 3.69 0.69
C ASP A 168 8.28 4.19 0.24
N VAL A 169 8.23 5.41 -0.21
CA VAL A 169 7.06 6.06 -0.80
C VAL A 169 7.51 6.87 -1.99
N SER A 170 7.04 6.54 -3.18
CA SER A 170 7.38 7.25 -4.42
C SER A 170 6.17 7.45 -5.34
N GLU A 171 6.25 8.44 -6.24
CA GLU A 171 5.16 8.83 -7.13
C GLU A 171 5.68 9.22 -8.53
#